data_960020d3c5336ae855be99a24353c23f
#
_entry.id   960020d3c5336ae855be99a24353c23f
#
_cell.length_a   1.000
_cell.length_b   1.000
_cell.length_c   1.000
_cell.angle_alpha   90.00
_cell.angle_beta   90.00
_cell.angle_gamma   90.00
#
_symmetry.space_group_name_H-M   'P 1'
#
loop_
_entity.id
_entity.type
_entity.pdbx_description
1 polymer ?
#
loop_
_entity_poly.entity_id
_entity_poly.type
_entity_poly.pdbx_seq_one_letter_code
_entity_poly.pdbx_strand_id
1 'polypeptide(L)'
;MLGRARARHAMRWSRRLTAHQPPPTGAQAWATIHQLRQISPTTKELRFRLDAPQPGAPAFAFEPGQWVDVHIPAINEVGGYSVASLPNELPMLDLAVKTSAHPPAAWCTSSAKVGDRVAIQVGGKLVLREVEAALFVAGGVGINPLYSMLRAWCLRTGAHSRAALLFAARSRAERLFATQLEQLACQHPDRLRVSIHTTREPPEPTTVAAGPGVVGSAQGRIGERELETALRWLGCEANAVLERRAVPWQDTKARQPGTAALATAATAAYVCGPASMTDDMIGTLKRMGVPYVYSEQWW
;
A
#
# COMPACT_ATOMS: atom_id res chain seq x y z
N MET A 1 -7.55 -25.62 3.06
CA MET A 1 -8.08 -25.48 1.68
C MET A 1 -7.66 -24.16 0.99
N LEU A 2 -6.60 -23.51 1.40
CA LEU A 2 -6.12 -22.21 0.85
C LEU A 2 -5.02 -22.35 -0.24
N GLY A 3 -4.58 -23.56 -0.54
CA GLY A 3 -3.48 -23.82 -1.51
C GLY A 3 -3.89 -23.87 -2.99
N ARG A 4 -5.18 -23.95 -3.32
CA ARG A 4 -5.61 -24.19 -4.71
C ARG A 4 -5.88 -22.93 -5.55
N ALA A 5 -6.05 -21.77 -4.95
CA ALA A 5 -6.32 -20.53 -5.71
C ALA A 5 -5.07 -19.93 -6.37
N ARG A 6 -3.87 -20.23 -5.86
CA ARG A 6 -2.58 -19.71 -6.36
C ARG A 6 -2.04 -20.42 -7.58
N ALA A 7 -2.30 -21.72 -7.69
CA ALA A 7 -1.86 -22.52 -8.84
C ALA A 7 -2.51 -22.07 -10.16
N ARG A 8 -3.64 -21.39 -10.11
CA ARG A 8 -4.36 -20.96 -11.34
C ARG A 8 -3.80 -19.68 -11.97
N HIS A 9 -3.13 -18.80 -11.22
CA HIS A 9 -2.50 -17.61 -11.81
C HIS A 9 -1.12 -17.93 -12.40
N ALA A 10 -0.33 -18.78 -11.74
CA ALA A 10 0.96 -19.22 -12.27
C ALA A 10 0.84 -20.03 -13.58
N MET A 11 -0.29 -20.74 -13.77
CA MET A 11 -0.49 -21.59 -14.97
C MET A 11 -0.67 -20.82 -16.28
N ARG A 12 -0.93 -19.51 -16.24
CA ARG A 12 -1.16 -18.71 -17.46
C ARG A 12 0.14 -18.25 -18.14
N TRP A 13 1.27 -18.34 -17.46
CA TRP A 13 2.58 -17.87 -17.91
C TRP A 13 3.52 -18.96 -18.41
N SER A 14 3.03 -20.17 -18.66
CA SER A 14 3.83 -21.33 -19.07
C SER A 14 4.49 -21.23 -20.47
N ARG A 15 4.35 -20.10 -21.17
CA ARG A 15 5.15 -19.80 -22.36
C ARG A 15 6.38 -19.01 -21.97
N ARG A 16 7.57 -19.55 -22.21
CA ARG A 16 8.84 -18.85 -22.07
C ARG A 16 8.78 -17.55 -22.86
N LEU A 17 8.67 -16.40 -22.15
CA LEU A 17 8.79 -15.10 -22.78
C LEU A 17 10.28 -14.85 -23.01
N THR A 18 10.67 -14.70 -24.26
CA THR A 18 11.99 -14.18 -24.64
C THR A 18 11.93 -12.66 -24.65
N ALA A 19 13.07 -11.98 -24.51
CA ALA A 19 13.16 -10.53 -24.51
C ALA A 19 12.58 -9.83 -25.77
N HIS A 20 12.23 -10.60 -26.80
CA HIS A 20 11.68 -10.13 -28.09
C HIS A 20 10.19 -10.46 -28.26
N GLN A 21 9.54 -11.17 -27.31
CA GLN A 21 8.10 -11.42 -27.41
C GLN A 21 7.31 -10.22 -26.86
N PRO A 22 6.23 -9.79 -27.55
CA PRO A 22 5.37 -8.77 -27.02
C PRO A 22 4.74 -9.25 -25.70
N PRO A 23 4.48 -8.34 -24.73
CA PRO A 23 3.77 -8.72 -23.51
C PRO A 23 2.38 -9.25 -23.87
N PRO A 24 1.85 -10.18 -23.08
CA PRO A 24 0.48 -10.68 -23.28
C PRO A 24 -0.55 -9.53 -23.23
N THR A 25 -1.67 -9.67 -23.91
CA THR A 25 -2.73 -8.65 -24.00
C THR A 25 -3.39 -8.37 -22.66
N GLY A 26 -3.57 -7.08 -22.31
CA GLY A 26 -4.20 -6.60 -21.07
C GLY A 26 -3.45 -5.39 -20.53
N ALA A 27 -3.70 -4.96 -19.29
CA ALA A 27 -2.95 -3.88 -18.62
C ALA A 27 -1.51 -4.32 -18.29
N GLN A 28 -0.72 -4.56 -19.32
CA GLN A 28 0.64 -5.10 -19.27
C GLN A 28 1.59 -4.20 -20.08
N ALA A 29 2.84 -4.14 -19.62
CA ALA A 29 3.88 -3.41 -20.32
C ALA A 29 5.23 -4.12 -20.13
N TRP A 30 6.12 -3.97 -21.11
CA TRP A 30 7.54 -4.14 -20.87
C TRP A 30 8.07 -2.96 -20.09
N ALA A 31 9.01 -3.22 -19.20
CA ALA A 31 9.69 -2.22 -18.41
C ALA A 31 11.17 -2.52 -18.30
N THR A 32 11.96 -1.47 -18.17
CA THR A 32 13.41 -1.55 -17.96
C THR A 32 13.74 -0.99 -16.58
N ILE A 33 14.59 -1.67 -15.83
CA ILE A 33 15.09 -1.15 -14.55
C ILE A 33 15.93 0.11 -14.85
N HIS A 34 15.43 1.26 -14.41
CA HIS A 34 16.06 2.56 -14.58
C HIS A 34 17.00 2.91 -13.41
N GLN A 35 16.63 2.52 -12.19
CA GLN A 35 17.39 2.79 -10.97
C GLN A 35 17.17 1.68 -9.94
N LEU A 36 18.23 1.43 -9.16
CA LEU A 36 18.24 0.56 -7.99
C LEU A 36 18.81 1.33 -6.80
N ARG A 37 18.13 1.29 -5.66
CA ARG A 37 18.55 1.98 -4.45
C ARG A 37 18.30 1.13 -3.21
N GLN A 38 19.30 0.94 -2.34
CA GLN A 38 19.06 0.37 -1.02
C GLN A 38 18.36 1.41 -0.15
N ILE A 39 17.16 1.12 0.35
CA ILE A 39 16.34 2.06 1.14
C ILE A 39 16.17 1.63 2.59
N SER A 40 16.52 0.39 2.92
CA SER A 40 16.70 -0.10 4.28
C SER A 40 17.66 -1.29 4.27
N PRO A 41 18.15 -1.79 5.42
CA PRO A 41 19.04 -2.97 5.46
C PRO A 41 18.49 -4.19 4.72
N THR A 42 17.17 -4.34 4.65
CA THR A 42 16.53 -5.52 4.02
C THR A 42 15.67 -5.18 2.82
N THR A 43 15.62 -3.90 2.37
CA THR A 43 14.70 -3.50 1.29
C THR A 43 15.41 -2.67 0.23
N LYS A 44 15.26 -3.09 -1.02
CA LYS A 44 15.75 -2.37 -2.20
C LYS A 44 14.58 -1.78 -2.98
N GLU A 45 14.71 -0.52 -3.37
CA GLU A 45 13.81 0.14 -4.29
C GLU A 45 14.26 -0.12 -5.72
N LEU A 46 13.32 -0.51 -6.57
CA LEU A 46 13.48 -0.66 -8.01
C LEU A 46 12.59 0.37 -8.69
N ARG A 47 13.20 1.27 -9.45
CA ARG A 47 12.49 2.18 -10.33
C ARG A 47 12.53 1.65 -11.76
N PHE A 48 11.37 1.36 -12.29
CA PHE A 48 11.19 0.91 -13.66
C PHE A 48 10.75 2.05 -14.57
N ARG A 49 11.22 2.03 -15.80
CA ARG A 49 10.67 2.83 -16.87
C ARG A 49 9.88 1.92 -17.80
N LEU A 50 8.59 2.16 -17.95
CA LEU A 50 7.72 1.42 -18.84
C LEU A 50 7.98 1.84 -20.29
N ASP A 51 7.92 0.87 -21.19
CA ASP A 51 7.97 1.12 -22.63
C ASP A 51 6.67 1.82 -23.08
N ALA A 52 6.75 2.60 -24.13
CA ALA A 52 5.56 3.17 -24.77
C ALA A 52 4.62 2.06 -25.25
N PRO A 53 3.29 2.24 -25.13
CA PRO A 53 2.36 1.26 -25.64
C PRO A 53 2.50 1.10 -27.15
N GLN A 54 2.27 -0.12 -27.62
CA GLN A 54 2.21 -0.37 -29.07
C GLN A 54 1.04 0.40 -29.70
N PRO A 55 1.13 0.84 -30.95
CA PRO A 55 0.02 1.49 -31.63
C PRO A 55 -1.26 0.64 -31.54
N GLY A 56 -2.34 1.24 -31.02
CA GLY A 56 -3.63 0.57 -30.83
C GLY A 56 -3.75 -0.28 -29.54
N ALA A 57 -2.68 -0.44 -28.77
CA ALA A 57 -2.76 -1.10 -27.48
C ALA A 57 -3.21 -0.12 -26.37
N PRO A 58 -3.96 -0.58 -25.36
CA PRO A 58 -4.31 0.26 -24.23
C PRO A 58 -3.05 0.69 -23.47
N ALA A 59 -3.05 1.93 -22.99
CA ALA A 59 -1.99 2.42 -22.13
C ALA A 59 -1.97 1.64 -20.79
N PHE A 60 -0.77 1.41 -20.26
CA PHE A 60 -0.63 0.86 -18.91
C PHE A 60 -1.18 1.85 -17.90
N ALA A 61 -2.04 1.36 -17.02
CA ALA A 61 -2.66 2.15 -15.97
C ALA A 61 -2.83 1.31 -14.70
N PHE A 62 -2.76 1.94 -13.55
CA PHE A 62 -3.03 1.34 -12.25
C PHE A 62 -3.68 2.35 -11.32
N GLU A 63 -4.28 1.88 -10.23
CA GLU A 63 -4.84 2.70 -9.16
C GLU A 63 -3.94 2.62 -7.91
N PRO A 64 -3.85 3.71 -7.10
CA PRO A 64 -3.11 3.69 -5.84
C PRO A 64 -3.58 2.56 -4.92
N GLY A 65 -2.61 1.75 -4.47
CA GLY A 65 -2.87 0.56 -3.66
C GLY A 65 -2.76 -0.76 -4.40
N GLN A 66 -2.80 -0.75 -5.73
CA GLN A 66 -2.61 -1.96 -6.53
C GLN A 66 -1.15 -2.45 -6.51
N TRP A 67 -0.99 -3.69 -6.89
CA TRP A 67 0.30 -4.35 -7.08
C TRP A 67 0.49 -4.76 -8.54
N VAL A 68 1.70 -5.15 -8.87
CA VAL A 68 2.05 -5.69 -10.19
C VAL A 68 2.70 -7.05 -10.06
N ASP A 69 2.37 -7.96 -10.99
CA ASP A 69 3.18 -9.13 -11.29
C ASP A 69 4.38 -8.67 -12.12
N VAL A 70 5.58 -8.96 -11.64
CA VAL A 70 6.83 -8.75 -12.34
C VAL A 70 7.30 -10.11 -12.86
N HIS A 71 7.17 -10.33 -14.15
CA HIS A 71 7.74 -11.49 -14.82
C HIS A 71 9.20 -11.22 -15.15
N ILE A 72 10.09 -12.05 -14.63
CA ILE A 72 11.55 -11.91 -14.74
C ILE A 72 12.09 -12.96 -15.70
N PRO A 73 12.35 -12.61 -16.99
CA PRO A 73 12.79 -13.60 -17.99
C PRO A 73 14.11 -14.27 -17.60
N ALA A 74 15.01 -13.57 -16.93
CA ALA A 74 16.32 -14.07 -16.52
C ALA A 74 16.28 -15.33 -15.64
N ILE A 75 15.21 -15.50 -14.86
CA ILE A 75 15.00 -16.65 -13.96
C ILE A 75 13.70 -17.42 -14.28
N ASN A 76 12.93 -16.94 -15.26
CA ASN A 76 11.63 -17.49 -15.66
C ASN A 76 10.64 -17.62 -14.49
N GLU A 77 10.59 -16.58 -13.62
CA GLU A 77 9.75 -16.54 -12.43
C GLU A 77 8.91 -15.26 -12.40
N VAL A 78 7.85 -15.29 -11.62
CA VAL A 78 6.94 -14.15 -11.42
C VAL A 78 6.86 -13.81 -9.94
N GLY A 79 7.03 -12.51 -9.61
CA GLY A 79 6.85 -11.98 -8.26
C GLY A 79 5.80 -10.88 -8.22
N GLY A 80 4.90 -10.93 -7.23
CA GLY A 80 3.92 -9.87 -6.98
C GLY A 80 4.46 -8.81 -6.04
N TYR A 81 4.37 -7.53 -6.42
CA TYR A 81 4.87 -6.40 -5.61
C TYR A 81 3.93 -5.21 -5.67
N SER A 82 3.61 -4.64 -4.50
CA SER A 82 2.78 -3.44 -4.43
C SER A 82 3.50 -2.23 -5.00
N VAL A 83 2.76 -1.41 -5.74
CA VAL A 83 3.29 -0.17 -6.33
C VAL A 83 3.37 0.91 -5.26
N ALA A 84 4.54 1.56 -5.17
CA ALA A 84 4.79 2.65 -4.24
C ALA A 84 4.67 4.04 -4.89
N SER A 85 4.82 4.12 -6.21
CA SER A 85 4.66 5.37 -6.99
C SER A 85 3.18 5.73 -7.19
N LEU A 86 2.96 6.93 -7.74
CA LEU A 86 1.63 7.41 -8.16
C LEU A 86 1.36 7.11 -9.63
N PRO A 87 0.07 6.97 -10.04
CA PRO A 87 -0.28 6.78 -11.44
C PRO A 87 0.19 7.91 -12.38
N ASN A 88 0.23 9.14 -11.89
CA ASN A 88 0.69 10.30 -12.67
C ASN A 88 2.22 10.39 -12.79
N GLU A 89 2.97 9.49 -12.16
CA GLU A 89 4.42 9.36 -12.30
C GLU A 89 4.81 8.45 -13.48
N LEU A 90 3.82 7.78 -14.12
CA LEU A 90 4.08 7.01 -15.34
C LEU A 90 4.75 7.89 -16.41
N PRO A 91 5.74 7.38 -17.15
CA PRO A 91 6.11 5.97 -17.31
C PRO A 91 7.04 5.40 -16.22
N MET A 92 7.29 6.13 -15.14
CA MET A 92 8.11 5.63 -14.02
C MET A 92 7.22 4.91 -13.00
N LEU A 93 7.67 3.72 -12.56
CA LEU A 93 6.96 2.88 -11.59
C LEU A 93 7.95 2.39 -10.53
N ASP A 94 7.63 2.62 -9.26
CA ASP A 94 8.50 2.28 -8.13
C ASP A 94 7.94 1.10 -7.34
N LEU A 95 8.82 0.14 -7.06
CA LEU A 95 8.57 -0.99 -6.17
C LEU A 95 9.61 -1.01 -5.06
N ALA A 96 9.22 -1.26 -3.81
CA ALA A 96 10.16 -1.52 -2.74
C ALA A 96 10.09 -3.00 -2.34
N VAL A 97 11.13 -3.75 -2.68
CA VAL A 97 11.19 -5.20 -2.53
C VAL A 97 12.06 -5.58 -1.34
N LYS A 98 11.46 -6.33 -0.41
CA LYS A 98 12.17 -6.87 0.73
C LYS A 98 12.90 -8.15 0.35
N THR A 99 14.15 -8.26 0.78
CA THR A 99 14.98 -9.47 0.62
C THR A 99 14.33 -10.68 1.28
N SER A 100 14.22 -11.76 0.55
CA SER A 100 13.72 -13.06 1.04
C SER A 100 14.32 -14.20 0.21
N ALA A 101 14.10 -15.44 0.64
CA ALA A 101 14.50 -16.64 -0.10
C ALA A 101 13.61 -16.91 -1.33
N HIS A 102 12.50 -16.19 -1.52
CA HIS A 102 11.65 -16.31 -2.69
C HIS A 102 12.41 -15.87 -3.95
N PRO A 103 12.55 -16.70 -5.00
CA PRO A 103 13.44 -16.44 -6.12
C PRO A 103 13.26 -15.08 -6.78
N PRO A 104 12.05 -14.58 -7.08
CA PRO A 104 11.86 -13.23 -7.62
C PRO A 104 12.37 -12.11 -6.69
N ALA A 105 12.14 -12.23 -5.38
CA ALA A 105 12.60 -11.23 -4.41
C ALA A 105 14.14 -11.27 -4.27
N ALA A 106 14.73 -12.46 -4.24
CA ALA A 106 16.18 -12.64 -4.23
C ALA A 106 16.81 -12.03 -5.48
N TRP A 107 16.22 -12.26 -6.66
CA TRP A 107 16.70 -11.65 -7.90
C TRP A 107 16.61 -10.12 -7.83
N CYS A 108 15.46 -9.55 -7.49
CA CYS A 108 15.26 -8.10 -7.37
C CYS A 108 16.28 -7.44 -6.43
N THR A 109 16.62 -8.11 -5.32
CA THR A 109 17.47 -7.50 -4.28
C THR A 109 18.96 -7.79 -4.43
N SER A 110 19.36 -8.84 -5.17
CA SER A 110 20.76 -9.28 -5.24
C SER A 110 21.31 -9.29 -6.66
N SER A 111 20.54 -9.70 -7.67
CA SER A 111 21.05 -9.97 -9.02
C SER A 111 20.64 -8.93 -10.06
N ALA A 112 19.49 -8.26 -9.86
CA ALA A 112 18.97 -7.26 -10.77
C ALA A 112 19.95 -6.09 -11.01
N LYS A 113 20.02 -5.63 -12.24
CA LYS A 113 20.89 -4.53 -12.69
C LYS A 113 20.08 -3.48 -13.46
N VAL A 114 20.57 -2.25 -13.47
CA VAL A 114 20.06 -1.21 -14.35
C VAL A 114 20.21 -1.68 -15.80
N GLY A 115 19.14 -1.54 -16.58
CA GLY A 115 19.03 -2.05 -17.94
C GLY A 115 18.34 -3.41 -18.08
N ASP A 116 18.18 -4.17 -17.02
CA ASP A 116 17.42 -5.44 -17.07
C ASP A 116 15.96 -5.17 -17.45
N ARG A 117 15.42 -6.06 -18.29
CA ARG A 117 14.04 -5.97 -18.77
C ARG A 117 13.14 -6.99 -18.13
N VAL A 118 11.94 -6.58 -17.77
CA VAL A 118 10.88 -7.38 -17.19
C VAL A 118 9.54 -7.10 -17.86
N ALA A 119 8.60 -8.03 -17.78
CA ALA A 119 7.22 -7.74 -18.14
C ALA A 119 6.41 -7.49 -16.86
N ILE A 120 5.56 -6.46 -16.88
CA ILE A 120 4.78 -6.02 -15.72
C ILE A 120 3.29 -6.13 -16.05
N GLN A 121 2.51 -6.70 -15.15
CA GLN A 121 1.06 -6.78 -15.24
C GLN A 121 0.41 -6.28 -13.95
N VAL A 122 -0.60 -5.40 -14.08
CA VAL A 122 -1.36 -4.88 -12.92
C VAL A 122 -2.26 -5.97 -12.33
N GLY A 123 -2.27 -6.03 -11.01
CA GLY A 123 -3.16 -6.86 -10.21
C GLY A 123 -3.66 -6.13 -8.95
N GLY A 124 -4.45 -6.84 -8.14
CA GLY A 124 -4.94 -6.32 -6.87
C GLY A 124 -6.29 -5.62 -6.94
N LYS A 125 -6.98 -5.67 -5.79
CA LYS A 125 -8.29 -5.05 -5.58
C LYS A 125 -8.27 -4.02 -4.45
N LEU A 126 -7.12 -3.89 -3.77
CA LEU A 126 -6.92 -2.88 -2.76
C LEU A 126 -6.69 -1.53 -3.47
N VAL A 127 -7.70 -0.69 -3.50
CA VAL A 127 -7.65 0.64 -4.15
C VAL A 127 -8.22 1.71 -3.23
N LEU A 128 -7.68 2.92 -3.35
CA LEU A 128 -8.11 4.06 -2.56
C LEU A 128 -9.53 4.50 -2.97
N ARG A 129 -10.48 4.40 -2.03
CA ARG A 129 -11.86 4.82 -2.22
C ARG A 129 -12.05 6.32 -1.94
N GLU A 130 -13.14 6.88 -2.43
CA GLU A 130 -13.56 8.22 -2.05
C GLU A 130 -14.25 8.17 -0.69
N VAL A 131 -13.55 8.65 0.34
CA VAL A 131 -14.02 8.69 1.73
C VAL A 131 -13.55 9.98 2.39
N GLU A 132 -14.29 10.46 3.37
CA GLU A 132 -13.94 11.67 4.12
C GLU A 132 -12.88 11.40 5.19
N ALA A 133 -12.89 10.19 5.76
CA ALA A 133 -11.92 9.77 6.76
C ALA A 133 -11.24 8.45 6.35
N ALA A 134 -9.90 8.43 6.35
CA ALA A 134 -9.11 7.27 5.99
C ALA A 134 -8.12 6.90 7.08
N LEU A 135 -8.16 5.64 7.54
CA LEU A 135 -7.16 5.08 8.45
C LEU A 135 -6.28 4.09 7.68
N PHE A 136 -4.98 4.33 7.68
CA PHE A 136 -3.99 3.44 7.08
C PHE A 136 -3.20 2.74 8.18
N VAL A 137 -3.11 1.41 8.14
CA VAL A 137 -2.37 0.60 9.10
C VAL A 137 -1.37 -0.28 8.35
N ALA A 138 -0.08 0.05 8.48
CA ALA A 138 1.01 -0.57 7.74
C ALA A 138 1.94 -1.40 8.62
N GLY A 139 2.43 -2.53 8.12
CA GLY A 139 3.50 -3.32 8.71
C GLY A 139 4.62 -3.66 7.74
N GLY A 140 5.85 -3.21 8.02
CA GLY A 140 7.00 -3.48 7.16
C GLY A 140 6.80 -3.01 5.72
N VAL A 141 7.01 -3.88 4.73
CA VAL A 141 6.80 -3.55 3.30
C VAL A 141 5.33 -3.39 2.91
N GLY A 142 4.38 -3.70 3.81
CA GLY A 142 2.97 -3.36 3.62
C GLY A 142 2.70 -1.85 3.56
N ILE A 143 3.68 -1.04 3.89
CA ILE A 143 3.62 0.42 3.67
C ILE A 143 3.56 0.79 2.19
N ASN A 144 4.08 -0.02 1.25
CA ASN A 144 4.18 0.33 -0.16
C ASN A 144 2.83 0.73 -0.78
N PRO A 145 1.79 -0.12 -0.78
CA PRO A 145 0.50 0.25 -1.35
C PRO A 145 -0.15 1.41 -0.59
N LEU A 146 0.03 1.45 0.74
CA LEU A 146 -0.55 2.50 1.58
C LEU A 146 0.16 3.84 1.41
N TYR A 147 1.46 3.84 1.09
CA TYR A 147 2.20 5.05 0.75
C TYR A 147 1.71 5.66 -0.57
N SER A 148 1.51 4.84 -1.61
CA SER A 148 0.89 5.28 -2.86
C SER A 148 -0.51 5.86 -2.63
N MET A 149 -1.36 5.16 -1.85
CA MET A 149 -2.68 5.63 -1.49
C MET A 149 -2.65 6.94 -0.71
N LEU A 150 -1.77 7.07 0.28
CA LEU A 150 -1.66 8.26 1.12
C LEU A 150 -1.23 9.48 0.31
N ARG A 151 -0.25 9.32 -0.59
CA ARG A 151 0.17 10.37 -1.52
C ARG A 151 -0.99 10.80 -2.43
N ALA A 152 -1.70 9.85 -3.01
CA ALA A 152 -2.87 10.12 -3.84
C ALA A 152 -3.99 10.82 -3.05
N TRP A 153 -4.18 10.42 -1.79
CA TRP A 153 -5.14 11.05 -0.89
C TRP A 153 -4.76 12.51 -0.60
N CYS A 154 -3.49 12.81 -0.37
CA CYS A 154 -3.01 14.17 -0.15
C CYS A 154 -3.22 15.10 -1.36
N LEU A 155 -3.20 14.54 -2.58
CA LEU A 155 -3.45 15.31 -3.81
C LEU A 155 -4.94 15.64 -4.01
N ARG A 156 -5.87 14.99 -3.28
CA ARG A 156 -7.29 15.28 -3.40
C ARG A 156 -7.63 16.64 -2.76
N THR A 157 -8.39 17.44 -3.46
CA THR A 157 -8.86 18.75 -3.00
C THR A 157 -10.15 18.59 -2.21
N GLY A 158 -10.08 18.39 -0.92
CA GLY A 158 -11.24 18.35 -0.03
C GLY A 158 -10.85 18.93 1.33
N ALA A 159 -11.36 20.11 1.68
CA ALA A 159 -10.96 20.83 2.89
C ALA A 159 -11.29 20.09 4.20
N HIS A 160 -12.20 19.13 4.18
CA HIS A 160 -12.73 18.48 5.40
C HIS A 160 -12.30 17.02 5.57
N SER A 161 -11.61 16.42 4.59
CA SER A 161 -11.17 15.03 4.69
C SER A 161 -9.92 14.88 5.56
N ARG A 162 -9.88 13.85 6.42
CA ARG A 162 -8.76 13.54 7.31
C ARG A 162 -8.22 12.13 7.06
N ALA A 163 -6.91 11.98 7.21
CA ALA A 163 -6.25 10.68 7.15
C ALA A 163 -5.31 10.48 8.33
N ALA A 164 -5.23 9.25 8.81
CA ALA A 164 -4.26 8.84 9.81
C ALA A 164 -3.47 7.63 9.30
N LEU A 165 -2.15 7.64 9.46
CA LEU A 165 -1.27 6.52 9.20
C LEU A 165 -0.65 6.02 10.50
N LEU A 166 -0.84 4.73 10.78
CA LEU A 166 -0.10 3.98 11.79
C LEU A 166 0.83 3.01 11.06
N PHE A 167 2.14 3.20 11.20
CA PHE A 167 3.14 2.39 10.52
C PHE A 167 4.07 1.69 11.51
N ALA A 168 4.13 0.36 11.49
CA ALA A 168 5.04 -0.43 12.32
C ALA A 168 6.20 -1.01 11.51
N ALA A 169 7.43 -0.71 11.92
CA ALA A 169 8.66 -1.29 11.43
C ALA A 169 9.39 -2.06 12.54
N ARG A 170 10.32 -2.97 12.20
CA ARG A 170 11.09 -3.71 13.22
C ARG A 170 12.08 -2.83 13.95
N SER A 171 12.76 -1.95 13.21
CA SER A 171 13.78 -1.02 13.70
C SER A 171 13.65 0.32 12.99
N ARG A 172 14.41 1.32 13.46
CA ARG A 172 14.47 2.65 12.80
C ARG A 172 15.00 2.55 11.38
N ALA A 173 16.03 1.73 11.18
CA ALA A 173 16.62 1.51 9.87
C ALA A 173 15.65 0.86 8.85
N GLU A 174 14.58 0.21 9.33
CA GLU A 174 13.54 -0.42 8.51
C GLU A 174 12.29 0.47 8.32
N ARG A 175 12.31 1.73 8.73
CA ARG A 175 11.22 2.69 8.53
C ARG A 175 11.24 3.22 7.11
N LEU A 176 10.63 2.47 6.18
CA LEU A 176 10.55 2.87 4.78
C LEU A 176 9.78 4.19 4.63
N PHE A 177 10.25 5.06 3.76
CA PHE A 177 9.63 6.36 3.45
C PHE A 177 9.44 7.30 4.65
N ALA A 178 10.15 7.10 5.77
CA ALA A 178 9.94 7.89 6.99
C ALA A 178 10.03 9.39 6.74
N THR A 179 11.11 9.87 6.10
CA THR A 179 11.29 11.29 5.78
C THR A 179 10.18 11.83 4.88
N GLN A 180 9.77 11.07 3.87
CA GLN A 180 8.69 11.46 2.96
C GLN A 180 7.33 11.51 3.68
N LEU A 181 7.06 10.57 4.58
CA LEU A 181 5.85 10.54 5.40
C LEU A 181 5.78 11.73 6.36
N GLU A 182 6.91 12.07 6.99
CA GLU A 182 7.04 13.24 7.86
C GLU A 182 6.81 14.53 7.07
N GLN A 183 7.40 14.65 5.88
CA GLN A 183 7.20 15.78 4.99
C GLN A 183 5.73 15.94 4.58
N LEU A 184 5.06 14.84 4.21
CA LEU A 184 3.62 14.87 3.89
C LEU A 184 2.78 15.33 5.09
N ALA A 185 3.09 14.85 6.30
CA ALA A 185 2.38 15.26 7.51
C ALA A 185 2.57 16.75 7.80
N CYS A 186 3.79 17.28 7.64
CA CYS A 186 4.09 18.70 7.79
C CYS A 186 3.39 19.58 6.73
N GLN A 187 3.21 19.07 5.52
CA GLN A 187 2.49 19.77 4.45
C GLN A 187 0.96 19.80 4.66
N HIS A 188 0.42 18.83 5.44
CA HIS A 188 -1.02 18.67 5.67
C HIS A 188 -1.37 18.54 7.17
N PRO A 189 -0.93 19.45 8.05
CA PRO A 189 -0.96 19.23 9.51
C PRO A 189 -2.37 19.09 10.08
N ASP A 190 -3.38 19.71 9.46
CA ASP A 190 -4.78 19.64 9.89
C ASP A 190 -5.55 18.46 9.29
N ARG A 191 -4.96 17.80 8.29
CA ARG A 191 -5.61 16.75 7.52
C ARG A 191 -4.94 15.39 7.62
N LEU A 192 -3.63 15.33 7.93
CA LEU A 192 -2.86 14.10 7.99
C LEU A 192 -2.13 13.98 9.32
N ARG A 193 -2.31 12.82 9.98
CA ARG A 193 -1.47 12.39 11.11
C ARG A 193 -0.70 11.14 10.75
N VAL A 194 0.59 11.13 11.10
CA VAL A 194 1.49 9.99 10.89
C VAL A 194 2.09 9.58 12.23
N SER A 195 1.94 8.31 12.58
CA SER A 195 2.59 7.70 13.75
C SER A 195 3.42 6.49 13.28
N ILE A 196 4.72 6.52 13.57
CA ILE A 196 5.65 5.45 13.20
C ILE A 196 6.09 4.71 14.46
N HIS A 197 5.93 3.39 14.47
CA HIS A 197 6.22 2.50 15.58
C HIS A 197 7.43 1.63 15.29
N THR A 198 8.32 1.44 16.28
CA THR A 198 9.41 0.46 16.22
C THR A 198 9.14 -0.67 17.21
N THR A 199 9.15 -1.92 16.71
CA THR A 199 8.72 -3.08 17.51
C THR A 199 9.86 -3.77 18.25
N ARG A 200 11.12 -3.49 17.91
CA ARG A 200 12.31 -4.15 18.47
C ARG A 200 13.36 -3.20 19.06
N GLU A 201 13.13 -1.90 18.97
CA GLU A 201 14.01 -0.88 19.49
C GLU A 201 13.27 0.02 20.46
N PRO A 202 13.93 0.54 21.52
CA PRO A 202 13.33 1.51 22.43
C PRO A 202 12.96 2.79 21.68
N PRO A 203 12.00 3.57 22.19
CA PRO A 203 11.66 4.86 21.63
C PRO A 203 12.90 5.77 21.63
N GLU A 204 12.98 6.66 20.65
CA GLU A 204 14.00 7.71 20.72
C GLU A 204 13.72 8.59 21.93
N PRO A 205 14.76 9.06 22.63
CA PRO A 205 14.59 10.18 23.52
C PRO A 205 13.94 11.30 22.74
N THR A 206 12.82 11.82 23.25
CA THR A 206 12.04 12.89 22.59
C THR A 206 12.82 14.20 22.62
N THR A 207 13.94 14.28 21.89
CA THR A 207 14.78 15.47 21.80
C THR A 207 14.40 16.36 20.61
N VAL A 208 13.60 15.84 19.68
CA VAL A 208 13.05 16.63 18.56
C VAL A 208 11.55 16.68 18.74
N ALA A 209 11.01 17.86 18.92
CA ALA A 209 9.56 18.07 18.86
C ALA A 209 9.07 17.52 17.53
N ALA A 210 8.15 16.57 17.56
CA ALA A 210 7.50 16.08 16.36
C ALA A 210 6.91 17.29 15.63
N GLY A 211 7.21 17.41 14.33
CA GLY A 211 6.66 18.50 13.51
C GLY A 211 5.12 18.44 13.46
N PRO A 212 4.47 19.50 13.01
CA PRO A 212 3.01 19.51 12.86
C PRO A 212 2.52 18.29 12.09
N GLY A 213 1.48 17.59 12.59
CA GLY A 213 0.93 16.39 11.96
C GLY A 213 1.72 15.10 12.24
N VAL A 214 2.92 15.15 12.82
CA VAL A 214 3.69 13.97 13.22
C VAL A 214 3.36 13.65 14.68
N VAL A 215 2.73 12.53 14.92
CA VAL A 215 2.53 11.97 16.26
C VAL A 215 3.73 11.08 16.55
N GLY A 216 4.83 11.62 16.98
CA GLY A 216 6.08 11.00 17.42
C GLY A 216 6.37 9.53 17.07
N SER A 217 7.57 9.07 17.31
CA SER A 217 7.89 7.64 17.17
C SER A 217 7.52 6.93 18.49
N ALA A 218 6.66 5.91 18.41
CA ALA A 218 6.26 5.10 19.54
C ALA A 218 6.99 3.75 19.56
N GLN A 219 7.21 3.19 20.77
CA GLN A 219 7.71 1.83 20.91
C GLN A 219 6.54 0.84 20.95
N GLY A 220 6.74 -0.31 20.33
CA GLY A 220 5.81 -1.43 20.43
C GLY A 220 4.99 -1.66 19.16
N ARG A 221 4.07 -2.59 19.27
CA ARG A 221 3.13 -2.91 18.21
C ARG A 221 1.98 -1.91 18.22
N ILE A 222 1.42 -1.69 17.04
CA ILE A 222 0.14 -1.00 16.92
C ILE A 222 -0.92 -1.89 17.59
N GLY A 223 -1.67 -1.33 18.53
CA GLY A 223 -2.72 -1.99 19.27
C GLY A 223 -4.02 -1.19 19.25
N GLU A 224 -4.97 -1.62 20.07
CA GLU A 224 -6.31 -1.02 20.16
C GLU A 224 -6.25 0.47 20.55
N ARG A 225 -5.37 0.82 21.48
CA ARG A 225 -5.18 2.20 21.96
C ARG A 225 -4.76 3.16 20.84
N GLU A 226 -3.83 2.72 19.99
CA GLU A 226 -3.35 3.52 18.86
C GLU A 226 -4.45 3.68 17.81
N LEU A 227 -5.20 2.60 17.55
CA LEU A 227 -6.36 2.64 16.66
C LEU A 227 -7.45 3.59 17.19
N GLU A 228 -7.82 3.52 18.48
CA GLU A 228 -8.78 4.43 19.11
C GLU A 228 -8.33 5.90 18.97
N THR A 229 -7.07 6.17 19.26
CA THR A 229 -6.52 7.52 19.17
C THR A 229 -6.61 8.06 17.76
N ALA A 230 -6.28 7.25 16.76
CA ALA A 230 -6.38 7.62 15.35
C ALA A 230 -7.84 7.82 14.91
N LEU A 231 -8.74 6.91 15.26
CA LEU A 231 -10.16 7.00 14.93
C LEU A 231 -10.82 8.23 15.57
N ARG A 232 -10.51 8.52 16.85
CA ARG A 232 -11.01 9.73 17.51
C ARG A 232 -10.57 10.99 16.82
N TRP A 233 -9.32 11.06 16.37
CA TRP A 233 -8.82 12.22 15.61
C TRP A 233 -9.49 12.34 14.24
N LEU A 234 -9.84 11.24 13.60
CA LEU A 234 -10.59 11.21 12.36
C LEU A 234 -12.05 11.66 12.53
N GLY A 235 -12.52 11.88 13.76
CA GLY A 235 -13.89 12.28 14.06
C GLY A 235 -14.85 11.09 14.23
N CYS A 236 -14.31 9.87 14.35
CA CYS A 236 -15.11 8.68 14.63
C CYS A 236 -15.30 8.55 16.13
N GLU A 237 -16.43 8.99 16.66
CA GLU A 237 -16.78 8.75 18.07
C GLU A 237 -17.16 7.28 18.26
N ALA A 238 -16.47 6.60 19.17
CA ALA A 238 -16.68 5.16 19.46
C ALA A 238 -18.14 4.82 19.84
N ASN A 239 -18.90 5.76 20.39
CA ASN A 239 -20.29 5.56 20.79
C ASN A 239 -21.31 5.67 19.63
N ALA A 240 -21.01 6.39 18.56
CA ALA A 240 -21.88 6.47 17.40
C ALA A 240 -21.88 5.19 16.56
N VAL A 241 -20.89 4.33 16.77
CA VAL A 241 -20.68 3.10 16.03
C VAL A 241 -21.45 1.92 16.64
N LEU A 242 -21.62 1.90 17.97
CA LEU A 242 -22.34 0.82 18.67
C LEU A 242 -23.86 0.87 18.46
N GLU A 243 -24.44 2.02 18.13
CA GLU A 243 -25.88 2.16 17.85
C GLU A 243 -26.30 1.77 16.43
N ARG A 244 -25.35 1.57 15.51
CA ARG A 244 -25.66 1.16 14.13
C ARG A 244 -25.49 -0.35 13.99
N ARG A 245 -26.56 -1.09 14.27
CA ARG A 245 -26.67 -2.52 13.95
C ARG A 245 -26.26 -2.78 12.50
N ALA A 246 -25.35 -3.73 12.36
CA ALA A 246 -24.81 -4.24 11.12
C ALA A 246 -25.86 -4.37 10.01
N VAL A 247 -25.65 -3.64 8.93
CA VAL A 247 -26.28 -3.98 7.65
C VAL A 247 -25.50 -5.18 7.11
N PRO A 248 -26.16 -6.29 6.73
CA PRO A 248 -25.48 -7.47 6.19
C PRO A 248 -24.71 -7.12 4.93
N TRP A 249 -23.50 -7.65 4.84
CA TRP A 249 -22.61 -7.53 3.70
C TRP A 249 -23.27 -8.12 2.46
N GLN A 250 -23.79 -7.30 1.57
CA GLN A 250 -24.17 -7.68 0.22
C GLN A 250 -23.29 -6.95 -0.76
N ASP A 251 -22.76 -7.73 -1.68
CA ASP A 251 -21.98 -7.33 -2.85
C ASP A 251 -22.71 -6.20 -3.61
N THR A 252 -22.34 -4.93 -3.37
CA THR A 252 -22.97 -3.81 -4.06
C THR A 252 -22.15 -3.42 -5.28
N LYS A 253 -22.53 -4.01 -6.43
CA LYS A 253 -22.36 -3.36 -7.72
C LYS A 253 -23.09 -2.01 -7.68
N ALA A 254 -22.31 -0.95 -7.94
CA ALA A 254 -22.74 0.38 -8.38
C ALA A 254 -24.07 0.94 -7.80
N ARG A 255 -23.97 1.85 -6.83
CA ARG A 255 -24.93 2.93 -6.67
C ARG A 255 -24.28 4.26 -6.97
N GLN A 256 -24.78 4.95 -7.99
CA GLN A 256 -24.49 6.35 -8.26
C GLN A 256 -25.06 7.22 -7.13
N PRO A 257 -24.39 8.29 -6.70
CA PRO A 257 -24.89 9.19 -5.68
C PRO A 257 -25.93 10.14 -6.27
N GLY A 258 -27.17 9.94 -5.84
CA GLY A 258 -28.22 10.96 -5.95
C GLY A 258 -28.40 11.68 -4.63
N THR A 259 -28.18 12.97 -4.67
CA THR A 259 -28.61 14.10 -3.79
C THR A 259 -29.08 13.82 -2.35
N ALA A 260 -28.35 14.50 -1.42
CA ALA A 260 -28.81 15.07 -0.15
C ALA A 260 -29.32 14.11 0.94
N ALA A 261 -28.37 13.60 1.72
CA ALA A 261 -28.47 13.44 3.17
C ALA A 261 -27.05 13.65 3.70
N LEU A 262 -26.86 14.46 4.73
CA LEU A 262 -25.60 14.59 5.48
C LEU A 262 -25.16 13.20 5.93
N ALA A 263 -24.37 12.54 5.09
CA ALA A 263 -23.76 11.27 5.40
C ALA A 263 -22.68 11.58 6.43
N THR A 264 -22.89 11.14 7.65
CA THR A 264 -21.82 11.00 8.64
C THR A 264 -20.64 10.35 7.96
N ALA A 265 -19.50 11.01 7.97
CA ALA A 265 -18.26 10.70 7.26
C ALA A 265 -17.99 9.19 7.21
N ALA A 266 -18.07 8.61 6.03
CA ALA A 266 -17.76 7.19 5.87
C ALA A 266 -16.26 7.00 6.11
N THR A 267 -15.90 6.34 7.21
CA THR A 267 -14.52 6.00 7.52
C THR A 267 -14.14 4.69 6.87
N ALA A 268 -13.04 4.69 6.11
CA ALA A 268 -12.44 3.48 5.58
C ALA A 268 -11.08 3.22 6.24
N ALA A 269 -10.82 1.97 6.60
CA ALA A 269 -9.52 1.51 7.04
C ALA A 269 -8.87 0.64 5.96
N TYR A 270 -7.57 0.87 5.74
CA TYR A 270 -6.72 0.13 4.80
C TYR A 270 -5.60 -0.52 5.59
N VAL A 271 -5.53 -1.84 5.58
CA VAL A 271 -4.58 -2.61 6.36
C VAL A 271 -3.70 -3.43 5.44
N CYS A 272 -2.37 -3.26 5.54
CA CYS A 272 -1.43 -4.04 4.77
C CYS A 272 -0.17 -4.37 5.57
N GLY A 273 0.23 -5.64 5.56
CA GLY A 273 1.40 -6.11 6.28
C GLY A 273 1.47 -7.63 6.41
N PRO A 274 2.24 -8.13 7.38
CA PRO A 274 2.28 -9.55 7.69
C PRO A 274 0.90 -10.10 8.04
N ALA A 275 0.60 -11.34 7.62
CA ALA A 275 -0.73 -11.94 7.75
C ALA A 275 -1.29 -11.85 9.18
N SER A 276 -0.49 -12.23 10.20
CA SER A 276 -0.93 -12.17 11.60
C SER A 276 -1.31 -10.76 12.05
N MET A 277 -0.52 -9.74 11.69
CA MET A 277 -0.84 -8.35 12.00
C MET A 277 -2.13 -7.90 11.29
N THR A 278 -2.26 -8.26 10.02
CA THR A 278 -3.42 -7.86 9.21
C THR A 278 -4.69 -8.45 9.78
N ASP A 279 -4.69 -9.74 10.14
CA ASP A 279 -5.84 -10.42 10.74
C ASP A 279 -6.23 -9.81 12.09
N ASP A 280 -5.26 -9.55 12.97
CA ASP A 280 -5.46 -8.90 14.26
C ASP A 280 -6.08 -7.51 14.11
N MET A 281 -5.53 -6.69 13.19
CA MET A 281 -6.03 -5.33 12.94
C MET A 281 -7.43 -5.34 12.35
N ILE A 282 -7.72 -6.22 11.39
CA ILE A 282 -9.07 -6.37 10.83
C ILE A 282 -10.07 -6.74 11.91
N GLY A 283 -9.73 -7.74 12.75
CA GLY A 283 -10.58 -8.17 13.87
C GLY A 283 -10.88 -7.02 14.83
N THR A 284 -9.85 -6.26 15.21
CA THR A 284 -9.98 -5.13 16.13
C THR A 284 -10.80 -4.00 15.52
N LEU A 285 -10.51 -3.57 14.29
CA LEU A 285 -11.25 -2.50 13.61
C LEU A 285 -12.74 -2.84 13.44
N LYS A 286 -13.05 -4.11 13.13
CA LYS A 286 -14.45 -4.58 13.06
C LYS A 286 -15.15 -4.53 14.43
N ARG A 287 -14.47 -4.93 15.51
CA ARG A 287 -15.03 -4.80 16.89
C ARG A 287 -15.26 -3.34 17.28
N MET A 288 -14.36 -2.44 16.83
CA MET A 288 -14.49 -1.01 17.02
C MET A 288 -15.55 -0.37 16.10
N GLY A 289 -16.18 -1.16 15.22
CA GLY A 289 -17.29 -0.75 14.37
C GLY A 289 -16.88 0.07 13.14
N VAL A 290 -15.64 0.00 12.70
CA VAL A 290 -15.22 0.63 11.43
C VAL A 290 -15.98 -0.03 10.28
N PRO A 291 -16.78 0.74 9.49
CA PRO A 291 -17.72 0.14 8.55
C PRO A 291 -17.04 -0.49 7.34
N TYR A 292 -15.92 0.06 6.91
CA TYR A 292 -15.19 -0.40 5.72
C TYR A 292 -13.74 -0.71 6.08
N VAL A 293 -13.36 -1.99 6.04
CA VAL A 293 -11.99 -2.44 6.27
C VAL A 293 -11.51 -3.21 5.05
N TYR A 294 -10.57 -2.61 4.34
CA TYR A 294 -9.92 -3.19 3.16
C TYR A 294 -8.52 -3.67 3.54
N SER A 295 -8.11 -4.78 3.00
CA SER A 295 -6.80 -5.34 3.34
C SER A 295 -6.16 -6.12 2.20
N GLU A 296 -4.84 -6.16 2.24
CA GLU A 296 -4.01 -7.07 1.47
C GLU A 296 -2.91 -7.65 2.36
N GLN A 297 -2.69 -8.97 2.24
CA GLN A 297 -1.72 -9.68 3.07
C GLN A 297 -0.51 -10.08 2.22
N TRP A 298 0.67 -9.81 2.76
CA TRP A 298 1.94 -10.24 2.20
C TRP A 298 2.69 -11.11 3.21
N TRP A 299 3.27 -12.21 2.76
CA TRP A 299 4.06 -13.16 3.59
C TRP A 299 5.53 -12.81 3.67
#